data_f3f2e9ddb43af5ac18050940f4eeefa4
#
_entry.id   f3f2e9ddb43af5ac18050940f4eeefa4
#
_cell.length_a   1.000
_cell.length_b   1.000
_cell.length_c   1.000
_cell.angle_alpha   90.00
_cell.angle_beta   90.00
_cell.angle_gamma   90.00
#
_symmetry.space_group_name_H-M   'P 1'
#
loop_
_entity.id
_entity.type
_entity.pdbx_description
1 polymer ?
#
loop_
_entity_poly.entity_id
_entity_poly.type
_entity_poly.pdbx_seq_one_letter_code
_entity_poly.pdbx_strand_id
1 'polypeptide(L)'
;MSLISVSLLVSVFTIVQAQNSGAAAAKATKWSDPATWPNRKVPVAGDKVTIDAGKEVVLDVNTPPLNGLTINGKLSFANNKDVELTTEWIMLHGELEIGTEKAPHTRKATITFTDNVKGEDISGVGGTTNRVDRGIMLMGGTLNLHGNQTNTWTKLSSTANAGATSIQVLNAAGWRVGDEIVLASTDYDPRQAERRTISAVSGNTITLDKKLDYMHFGKITFDVDERGEVGLLTRNIKLQASADAEQSFYGGHVMAMVGSKMFVEGVEFNRMGQNMTLARYPIHWHLIGDAQGQYIKNASLHDTYNRCVTVHGTNFLRVENNVTYNTVGHCFFLEDGIEHGKQFVHNLAIQIKCHTSKACMPTNLAPNGENSF
;
A
#
# COMPACT_ATOMS: atom_id res chain seq x y z
N MET A 1 -27.35 28.55 -73.99
CA MET A 1 -26.05 28.78 -73.35
C MET A 1 -26.32 29.50 -72.06
N SER A 2 -26.32 28.79 -70.96
CA SER A 2 -26.61 29.35 -69.62
C SER A 2 -25.33 29.19 -68.76
N LEU A 3 -24.77 30.31 -68.34
CA LEU A 3 -23.57 30.38 -67.49
C LEU A 3 -23.99 30.20 -66.08
N ILE A 4 -23.45 29.13 -65.40
CA ILE A 4 -23.59 28.86 -63.96
C ILE A 4 -22.38 29.52 -63.29
N SER A 5 -22.64 30.54 -62.47
CA SER A 5 -21.66 31.16 -61.60
C SER A 5 -21.52 30.34 -60.34
N VAL A 6 -20.34 29.80 -60.06
CA VAL A 6 -20.00 29.13 -58.80
C VAL A 6 -19.37 30.16 -57.87
N SER A 7 -20.10 30.51 -56.81
CA SER A 7 -19.58 31.37 -55.73
C SER A 7 -18.80 30.53 -54.73
N LEU A 8 -17.50 30.81 -54.60
CA LEU A 8 -16.61 30.18 -53.61
C LEU A 8 -16.75 30.92 -52.28
N LEU A 9 -17.38 30.28 -51.28
CA LEU A 9 -17.39 30.76 -49.88
C LEU A 9 -16.05 30.38 -49.23
N VAL A 10 -15.21 31.36 -48.97
CA VAL A 10 -14.01 31.18 -48.14
C VAL A 10 -14.39 31.38 -46.69
N SER A 11 -14.48 30.29 -45.95
CA SER A 11 -14.65 30.32 -44.49
C SER A 11 -13.30 30.62 -43.80
N VAL A 12 -13.17 31.79 -43.22
CA VAL A 12 -12.03 32.17 -42.38
C VAL A 12 -12.21 31.51 -41.03
N PHE A 13 -11.48 30.43 -40.75
CA PHE A 13 -11.34 29.87 -39.41
C PHE A 13 -10.40 30.74 -38.61
N THR A 14 -10.92 31.51 -37.67
CA THR A 14 -10.13 32.17 -36.62
C THR A 14 -9.71 31.12 -35.61
N ILE A 15 -8.44 30.73 -35.64
CA ILE A 15 -7.84 29.90 -34.57
C ILE A 15 -7.69 30.80 -33.35
N VAL A 16 -8.57 30.64 -32.38
CA VAL A 16 -8.36 31.20 -31.04
C VAL A 16 -7.26 30.36 -30.39
N GLN A 17 -6.05 30.86 -30.39
CA GLN A 17 -4.99 30.31 -29.51
C GLN A 17 -5.41 30.59 -28.08
N ALA A 18 -5.85 29.51 -27.37
CA ALA A 18 -5.95 29.55 -25.94
C ALA A 18 -4.54 29.81 -25.39
N GLN A 19 -4.29 31.01 -24.91
CA GLN A 19 -3.11 31.29 -24.08
C GLN A 19 -3.21 30.43 -22.85
N ASN A 20 -2.42 29.34 -22.79
CA ASN A 20 -2.11 28.67 -21.55
C ASN A 20 -1.39 29.71 -20.67
N SER A 21 -2.14 30.40 -19.84
CA SER A 21 -1.58 31.10 -18.69
C SER A 21 -1.00 30.02 -17.80
N GLY A 22 0.29 29.76 -17.96
CA GLY A 22 1.04 28.91 -17.05
C GLY A 22 0.89 29.50 -15.65
N ALA A 23 -0.04 28.95 -14.88
CA ALA A 23 -0.08 29.22 -13.44
C ALA A 23 1.32 28.86 -12.93
N ALA A 24 2.05 29.85 -12.38
CA ALA A 24 3.32 29.62 -11.76
C ALA A 24 3.12 28.48 -10.73
N ALA A 25 3.94 27.42 -10.83
CA ALA A 25 3.88 26.31 -9.90
C ALA A 25 3.87 26.87 -8.48
N ALA A 26 2.87 26.51 -7.70
CA ALA A 26 2.73 27.01 -6.34
C ALA A 26 4.03 26.66 -5.59
N LYS A 27 4.67 27.64 -4.94
CA LYS A 27 5.88 27.39 -4.18
C LYS A 27 5.50 26.49 -2.99
N ALA A 28 6.13 25.32 -2.92
CA ALA A 28 5.90 24.39 -1.83
C ALA A 28 6.21 25.05 -0.47
N THR A 29 5.30 24.90 0.49
CA THR A 29 5.41 25.41 1.85
C THR A 29 5.69 24.26 2.82
N LYS A 30 6.27 24.54 3.98
CA LYS A 30 6.57 23.51 4.98
C LYS A 30 5.41 23.33 5.94
N TRP A 31 5.15 22.09 6.35
CA TRP A 31 4.17 21.79 7.38
C TRP A 31 4.46 22.54 8.70
N SER A 32 5.76 22.60 9.08
CA SER A 32 6.22 23.25 10.30
C SER A 32 6.13 24.78 10.29
N ASP A 33 5.92 25.41 9.12
CA ASP A 33 5.84 26.86 9.01
C ASP A 33 4.41 27.35 9.38
N PRO A 34 4.24 28.15 10.43
CA PRO A 34 2.95 28.74 10.78
C PRO A 34 2.28 29.49 9.62
N ALA A 35 3.07 30.08 8.71
CA ALA A 35 2.54 30.80 7.55
C ALA A 35 1.80 29.92 6.54
N THR A 36 2.01 28.61 6.56
CA THR A 36 1.30 27.62 5.74
C THR A 36 -0.16 27.51 6.12
N TRP A 37 -0.50 27.75 7.38
CA TRP A 37 -1.79 27.41 7.97
C TRP A 37 -2.68 28.62 8.24
N PRO A 38 -4.02 28.43 8.26
CA PRO A 38 -4.95 29.47 8.72
C PRO A 38 -4.57 29.96 10.12
N ASN A 39 -4.77 31.25 10.34
CA ASN A 39 -4.46 31.92 11.61
C ASN A 39 -2.99 31.75 12.07
N ARG A 40 -2.06 31.36 11.15
CA ARG A 40 -0.65 31.13 11.42
C ARG A 40 -0.40 30.14 12.57
N LYS A 41 -1.21 29.09 12.64
CA LYS A 41 -1.11 28.08 13.68
C LYS A 41 -0.87 26.70 13.05
N VAL A 42 0.29 26.10 13.35
CA VAL A 42 0.62 24.73 12.95
C VAL A 42 -0.39 23.77 13.60
N PRO A 43 -0.91 22.76 12.85
CA PRO A 43 -1.87 21.80 13.37
C PRO A 43 -1.39 21.09 14.65
N VAL A 44 -2.33 20.88 15.58
CA VAL A 44 -2.11 20.22 16.87
C VAL A 44 -2.93 18.93 16.98
N ALA A 45 -2.73 18.16 18.05
CA ALA A 45 -3.48 16.93 18.30
C ALA A 45 -5.00 17.19 18.31
N GLY A 46 -5.75 16.32 17.61
CA GLY A 46 -7.20 16.41 17.50
C GLY A 46 -7.71 17.32 16.37
N ASP A 47 -6.83 18.03 15.68
CA ASP A 47 -7.28 18.88 14.57
C ASP A 47 -7.71 18.04 13.36
N LYS A 48 -8.74 18.53 12.65
CA LYS A 48 -9.04 18.15 11.27
C LYS A 48 -8.38 19.16 10.33
N VAL A 49 -7.46 18.70 9.50
CA VAL A 49 -6.60 19.54 8.67
C VAL A 49 -7.06 19.47 7.21
N THR A 50 -7.06 20.62 6.53
CA THR A 50 -7.30 20.68 5.08
C THR A 50 -6.13 21.34 4.36
N ILE A 51 -5.62 20.68 3.33
CA ILE A 51 -4.71 21.28 2.36
C ILE A 51 -5.55 21.66 1.14
N ASP A 52 -5.76 22.95 0.94
CA ASP A 52 -6.64 23.47 -0.10
C ASP A 52 -6.08 23.20 -1.50
N ALA A 53 -6.97 23.18 -2.50
CA ALA A 53 -6.59 23.07 -3.90
C ALA A 53 -5.59 24.18 -4.30
N GLY A 54 -4.58 23.77 -5.09
CA GLY A 54 -3.51 24.68 -5.51
C GLY A 54 -2.43 24.94 -4.47
N LYS A 55 -2.57 24.44 -3.24
CA LYS A 55 -1.48 24.46 -2.24
C LYS A 55 -0.63 23.21 -2.36
N GLU A 56 0.68 23.39 -2.17
CA GLU A 56 1.64 22.30 -2.02
C GLU A 56 2.30 22.42 -0.66
N VAL A 57 2.21 21.34 0.16
CA VAL A 57 2.76 21.29 1.50
C VAL A 57 3.76 20.15 1.60
N VAL A 58 4.94 20.43 2.14
CA VAL A 58 5.97 19.41 2.44
C VAL A 58 5.88 19.08 3.93
N LEU A 59 5.59 17.82 4.26
CA LEU A 59 5.65 17.33 5.63
C LEU A 59 7.12 17.20 6.04
N ASP A 60 7.56 18.11 6.88
CA ASP A 60 8.96 18.22 7.33
C ASP A 60 9.13 17.99 8.84
N VAL A 61 8.06 17.62 9.54
CA VAL A 61 8.04 17.27 10.97
C VAL A 61 7.07 16.12 11.20
N ASN A 62 7.24 15.38 12.30
CA ASN A 62 6.23 14.44 12.76
C ASN A 62 4.99 15.19 13.20
N THR A 63 3.82 14.73 12.78
CA THR A 63 2.57 15.34 13.24
C THR A 63 2.17 14.78 14.61
N PRO A 64 1.50 15.58 15.44
CA PRO A 64 0.70 15.00 16.51
C PRO A 64 -0.47 14.20 15.90
N PRO A 65 -1.16 13.32 16.67
CA PRO A 65 -2.31 12.60 16.16
C PRO A 65 -3.44 13.53 15.74
N LEU A 66 -3.76 13.56 14.44
CA LEU A 66 -4.84 14.36 13.86
C LEU A 66 -6.13 13.54 13.85
N ASN A 67 -7.28 14.21 13.94
CA ASN A 67 -8.59 13.58 13.77
C ASN A 67 -9.00 13.41 12.30
N GLY A 68 -8.22 13.94 11.38
CA GLY A 68 -8.43 13.73 9.95
C GLY A 68 -7.63 14.70 9.10
N LEU A 69 -7.40 14.30 7.86
CA LEU A 69 -6.65 15.08 6.87
C LEU A 69 -7.38 15.05 5.51
N THR A 70 -7.78 16.20 5.02
CA THR A 70 -8.30 16.35 3.66
C THR A 70 -7.23 16.98 2.77
N ILE A 71 -6.90 16.32 1.66
CA ILE A 71 -5.90 16.79 0.71
C ILE A 71 -6.61 17.11 -0.61
N ASN A 72 -6.93 18.40 -0.84
CA ASN A 72 -7.42 18.89 -2.13
C ASN A 72 -6.28 19.42 -3.01
N GLY A 73 -5.16 19.81 -2.41
CA GLY A 73 -3.92 20.20 -3.06
C GLY A 73 -2.92 19.05 -3.11
N LYS A 74 -1.67 19.31 -2.74
CA LYS A 74 -0.60 18.30 -2.69
C LYS A 74 0.06 18.27 -1.31
N LEU A 75 0.22 17.06 -0.79
CA LEU A 75 1.10 16.76 0.34
C LEU A 75 2.25 15.89 -0.13
N SER A 76 3.48 16.32 0.14
CA SER A 76 4.68 15.51 -0.06
C SER A 76 5.47 15.38 1.24
N PHE A 77 6.37 14.38 1.31
CA PHE A 77 7.20 14.12 2.48
C PHE A 77 8.64 14.59 2.24
N ALA A 78 9.24 15.24 3.25
CA ALA A 78 10.64 15.65 3.19
C ALA A 78 11.55 14.41 3.13
N ASN A 79 12.44 14.36 2.11
CA ASN A 79 13.35 13.23 1.89
C ASN A 79 14.75 13.43 2.49
N ASN A 80 14.92 14.34 3.44
CA ASN A 80 16.19 14.61 4.12
C ASN A 80 16.24 14.12 5.58
N LYS A 81 15.13 13.63 6.09
CA LYS A 81 14.99 13.07 7.45
C LYS A 81 13.83 12.08 7.51
N ASP A 82 13.77 11.32 8.59
CA ASP A 82 12.67 10.41 8.86
C ASP A 82 11.46 11.23 9.35
N VAL A 83 10.26 10.94 8.82
CA VAL A 83 9.03 11.72 9.11
C VAL A 83 7.84 10.77 9.27
N GLU A 84 6.97 11.10 10.23
CA GLU A 84 5.72 10.37 10.47
C GLU A 84 4.50 11.30 10.43
N LEU A 85 3.49 10.89 9.68
CA LEU A 85 2.13 11.45 9.69
C LEU A 85 1.23 10.54 10.52
N THR A 86 0.67 11.06 11.60
CA THR A 86 -0.31 10.34 12.42
C THR A 86 -1.68 10.97 12.27
N THR A 87 -2.68 10.21 11.85
CA THR A 87 -4.04 10.70 11.61
C THR A 87 -5.06 9.56 11.71
N GLU A 88 -6.34 9.89 11.91
CA GLU A 88 -7.44 8.92 11.82
C GLU A 88 -7.62 8.46 10.36
N TRP A 89 -7.78 9.43 9.47
CA TRP A 89 -8.07 9.19 8.07
C TRP A 89 -7.47 10.25 7.15
N ILE A 90 -7.38 9.91 5.88
CA ILE A 90 -7.01 10.82 4.79
C ILE A 90 -8.10 10.75 3.72
N MET A 91 -8.73 11.89 3.44
CA MET A 91 -9.59 12.09 2.27
C MET A 91 -8.74 12.72 1.16
N LEU A 92 -8.54 12.01 0.06
CA LEU A 92 -7.60 12.39 -0.98
C LEU A 92 -8.31 12.74 -2.29
N HIS A 93 -8.45 14.03 -2.55
CA HIS A 93 -8.96 14.59 -3.82
C HIS A 93 -7.82 15.09 -4.72
N GLY A 94 -6.72 15.57 -4.12
CA GLY A 94 -5.52 16.04 -4.81
C GLY A 94 -4.44 14.96 -4.89
N GLU A 95 -3.24 15.24 -4.41
CA GLU A 95 -2.11 14.31 -4.48
C GLU A 95 -1.44 14.10 -3.12
N LEU A 96 -1.19 12.84 -2.77
CA LEU A 96 -0.28 12.44 -1.70
C LEU A 96 0.93 11.76 -2.33
N GLU A 97 2.12 12.37 -2.18
CA GLU A 97 3.35 11.92 -2.78
C GLU A 97 4.43 11.63 -1.72
N ILE A 98 4.98 10.42 -1.75
CA ILE A 98 6.17 10.03 -1.00
C ILE A 98 7.16 9.41 -1.98
N GLY A 99 8.02 10.23 -2.56
CA GLY A 99 8.89 9.85 -3.65
C GLY A 99 8.13 9.66 -4.97
N THR A 100 8.89 9.56 -6.05
CA THR A 100 8.39 9.29 -7.40
C THR A 100 9.14 8.12 -8.02
N GLU A 101 8.64 7.53 -9.10
CA GLU A 101 9.33 6.46 -9.82
C GLU A 101 10.76 6.86 -10.26
N LYS A 102 10.96 8.12 -10.63
CA LYS A 102 12.28 8.65 -11.05
C LYS A 102 13.15 9.09 -9.87
N ALA A 103 12.57 9.41 -8.73
CA ALA A 103 13.25 9.86 -7.53
C ALA A 103 12.61 9.21 -6.29
N PRO A 104 12.89 7.94 -6.02
CA PRO A 104 12.33 7.23 -4.88
C PRO A 104 12.68 7.89 -3.54
N HIS A 105 11.79 7.79 -2.58
CA HIS A 105 12.02 8.26 -1.22
C HIS A 105 13.04 7.37 -0.52
N THR A 106 14.05 7.98 0.13
CA THR A 106 15.20 7.24 0.69
C THR A 106 15.23 7.22 2.21
N ARG A 107 14.44 8.07 2.86
CA ARG A 107 14.31 8.14 4.33
C ARG A 107 13.14 7.30 4.80
N LYS A 108 13.01 7.11 6.12
CA LYS A 108 11.78 6.49 6.65
C LYS A 108 10.62 7.47 6.55
N ALA A 109 9.54 7.03 5.95
CA ALA A 109 8.27 7.76 5.88
C ALA A 109 7.17 6.86 6.40
N THR A 110 6.52 7.26 7.49
CA THR A 110 5.46 6.46 8.10
C THR A 110 4.14 7.21 8.07
N ILE A 111 3.07 6.52 7.73
CA ILE A 111 1.70 6.98 7.95
C ILE A 111 1.06 6.03 8.94
N THR A 112 0.71 6.54 10.12
CA THR A 112 0.05 5.78 11.19
C THR A 112 -1.40 6.21 11.32
N PHE A 113 -2.32 5.25 11.14
CA PHE A 113 -3.76 5.47 11.31
C PHE A 113 -4.17 5.11 12.72
N THR A 114 -4.72 6.06 13.46
CA THR A 114 -5.26 5.89 14.80
C THR A 114 -6.77 5.57 14.77
N ASP A 115 -7.36 5.23 15.90
CA ASP A 115 -8.80 4.99 16.06
C ASP A 115 -9.28 5.69 17.35
N ASN A 116 -9.07 7.00 17.41
CA ASN A 116 -9.41 7.84 18.57
C ASN A 116 -10.83 8.40 18.50
N VAL A 117 -11.38 8.59 17.29
CA VAL A 117 -12.73 9.07 17.03
C VAL A 117 -13.59 7.91 16.54
N LYS A 118 -14.57 7.51 17.34
CA LYS A 118 -15.43 6.37 17.00
C LYS A 118 -16.63 6.79 16.19
N GLY A 119 -16.99 5.99 15.18
CA GLY A 119 -18.23 6.13 14.43
C GLY A 119 -18.23 7.20 13.34
N GLU A 120 -17.07 7.69 12.93
CA GLU A 120 -16.97 8.64 11.82
C GLU A 120 -17.00 7.90 10.47
N ASP A 121 -17.88 8.32 9.55
CA ASP A 121 -17.94 7.78 8.18
C ASP A 121 -17.29 8.75 7.21
N ILE A 122 -16.11 8.41 6.70
CA ILE A 122 -15.40 9.20 5.71
C ILE A 122 -15.74 8.83 4.27
N SER A 123 -16.51 7.75 4.05
CA SER A 123 -16.83 7.30 2.69
C SER A 123 -17.78 8.23 1.95
N GLY A 124 -18.54 9.04 2.68
CA GLY A 124 -19.57 9.91 2.10
C GLY A 124 -20.72 9.15 1.43
N VAL A 125 -20.76 7.83 1.53
CA VAL A 125 -21.73 6.96 0.84
C VAL A 125 -22.91 6.63 1.76
N GLY A 126 -23.12 7.36 2.82
CA GLY A 126 -24.30 7.23 3.66
C GLY A 126 -24.48 5.89 4.36
N GLY A 127 -24.10 5.82 5.59
CA GLY A 127 -24.90 5.25 6.64
C GLY A 127 -24.99 3.76 6.79
N THR A 128 -23.98 2.95 6.50
CA THR A 128 -24.13 1.51 6.82
C THR A 128 -23.10 0.95 7.79
N THR A 129 -22.02 1.66 8.07
CA THR A 129 -21.05 1.20 9.06
C THR A 129 -20.48 2.39 9.81
N ASN A 130 -20.67 2.42 11.09
CA ASN A 130 -20.12 3.44 12.01
C ASN A 130 -18.60 3.33 12.20
N ARG A 131 -17.85 2.78 11.23
CA ARG A 131 -16.43 2.49 11.38
C ARG A 131 -15.72 2.38 10.04
N VAL A 132 -15.72 3.47 9.27
CA VAL A 132 -15.00 3.51 7.98
C VAL A 132 -13.91 4.57 7.94
N ASP A 133 -13.57 5.06 9.09
CA ASP A 133 -12.77 6.26 9.30
C ASP A 133 -11.26 6.04 9.32
N ARG A 134 -10.79 4.82 9.40
CA ARG A 134 -9.36 4.51 9.58
C ARG A 134 -8.70 4.15 8.26
N GLY A 135 -8.03 5.12 7.61
CA GLY A 135 -7.32 4.84 6.35
C GLY A 135 -7.31 5.96 5.34
N ILE A 136 -7.09 5.62 4.07
CA ILE A 136 -7.08 6.55 2.93
C ILE A 136 -8.26 6.25 2.01
N MET A 137 -9.10 7.25 1.79
CA MET A 137 -10.14 7.24 0.77
C MET A 137 -9.74 8.17 -0.38
N LEU A 138 -9.47 7.62 -1.55
CA LEU A 138 -9.19 8.40 -2.75
C LEU A 138 -10.51 8.68 -3.47
N MET A 139 -10.85 9.96 -3.60
CA MET A 139 -12.05 10.45 -4.27
C MET A 139 -11.65 11.29 -5.49
N GLY A 140 -11.10 10.61 -6.51
CA GLY A 140 -10.53 11.24 -7.70
C GLY A 140 -9.09 11.70 -7.56
N GLY A 141 -8.46 11.51 -6.40
CA GLY A 141 -7.09 11.90 -6.12
C GLY A 141 -6.03 10.90 -6.60
N THR A 142 -4.78 11.28 -6.42
CA THR A 142 -3.60 10.46 -6.77
C THR A 142 -2.80 10.10 -5.53
N LEU A 143 -2.58 8.81 -5.32
CA LEU A 143 -1.64 8.27 -4.34
C LEU A 143 -0.37 7.81 -5.06
N ASN A 144 0.75 8.47 -4.76
CA ASN A 144 2.02 8.29 -5.42
C ASN A 144 3.10 7.96 -4.37
N LEU A 145 3.39 6.66 -4.21
CA LEU A 145 4.29 6.16 -3.17
C LEU A 145 5.40 5.34 -3.81
N HIS A 146 6.65 5.82 -3.70
CA HIS A 146 7.83 5.14 -4.23
C HIS A 146 8.96 5.12 -3.20
N GLY A 147 9.17 3.96 -2.61
CA GLY A 147 10.23 3.71 -1.65
C GLY A 147 11.49 3.14 -2.28
N ASN A 148 12.41 2.73 -1.44
CA ASN A 148 13.65 2.08 -1.87
C ASN A 148 13.35 0.82 -2.68
N GLN A 149 14.05 0.69 -3.80
CA GLN A 149 14.05 -0.53 -4.58
C GLN A 149 15.03 -1.54 -3.97
N THR A 150 14.55 -2.73 -3.68
CA THR A 150 15.33 -3.83 -3.11
C THR A 150 14.78 -5.16 -3.61
N ASN A 151 15.58 -6.23 -3.50
CA ASN A 151 15.06 -7.57 -3.76
C ASN A 151 13.98 -7.92 -2.72
N THR A 152 12.76 -8.19 -3.17
CA THR A 152 11.60 -8.35 -2.29
C THR A 152 11.51 -9.73 -1.67
N TRP A 153 11.90 -10.75 -2.43
CA TRP A 153 11.97 -12.12 -1.96
C TRP A 153 12.94 -12.95 -2.81
N THR A 154 13.36 -14.06 -2.26
CA THR A 154 14.29 -14.98 -2.88
C THR A 154 14.02 -16.40 -2.40
N LYS A 155 14.81 -17.38 -2.86
CA LYS A 155 14.77 -18.73 -2.34
C LYS A 155 16.02 -19.04 -1.54
N LEU A 156 15.91 -20.02 -0.64
CA LEU A 156 17.06 -20.62 0.03
C LEU A 156 18.00 -21.22 -1.02
N SER A 157 19.31 -21.07 -0.85
CA SER A 157 20.31 -21.77 -1.70
C SER A 157 20.77 -23.10 -1.09
N SER A 158 20.44 -23.35 0.18
CA SER A 158 20.66 -24.59 0.90
C SER A 158 19.62 -24.77 2.00
N THR A 159 19.37 -26.04 2.39
CA THR A 159 18.46 -26.36 3.50
C THR A 159 18.92 -25.67 4.79
N ALA A 160 18.01 -24.97 5.44
CA ALA A 160 18.18 -24.38 6.76
C ALA A 160 17.56 -25.32 7.80
N ASN A 161 18.39 -25.99 8.61
CA ASN A 161 17.89 -26.94 9.61
C ASN A 161 17.30 -26.22 10.84
N ALA A 162 16.42 -26.89 11.54
CA ALA A 162 16.01 -26.43 12.87
C ALA A 162 17.25 -26.19 13.76
N GLY A 163 17.25 -25.12 14.53
CA GLY A 163 18.37 -24.67 15.34
C GLY A 163 19.40 -23.79 14.61
N ALA A 164 19.29 -23.62 13.28
CA ALA A 164 20.18 -22.73 12.53
C ALA A 164 20.00 -21.26 12.96
N THR A 165 21.11 -20.55 13.09
CA THR A 165 21.16 -19.11 13.38
C THR A 165 21.54 -18.28 12.14
N SER A 166 21.75 -18.93 11.02
CA SER A 166 22.01 -18.29 9.72
C SER A 166 21.41 -19.10 8.58
N ILE A 167 21.09 -18.43 7.51
CA ILE A 167 20.56 -19.02 6.27
C ILE A 167 21.37 -18.57 5.07
N GLN A 168 21.37 -19.39 4.03
CA GLN A 168 21.93 -19.06 2.72
C GLN A 168 20.79 -18.85 1.74
N VAL A 169 20.79 -17.69 1.06
CA VAL A 169 19.77 -17.35 0.06
C VAL A 169 20.40 -17.18 -1.33
N LEU A 170 19.59 -17.16 -2.38
CA LEU A 170 20.09 -16.93 -3.74
C LEU A 170 20.45 -15.47 -3.98
N ASN A 171 19.73 -14.53 -3.38
CA ASN A 171 19.93 -13.11 -3.61
C ASN A 171 19.44 -12.30 -2.40
N ALA A 172 20.35 -11.67 -1.66
CA ALA A 172 20.08 -10.78 -0.54
C ALA A 172 20.34 -9.29 -0.89
N ALA A 173 20.31 -8.94 -2.18
CA ALA A 173 20.63 -7.57 -2.61
C ALA A 173 19.69 -6.53 -1.97
N GLY A 174 20.27 -5.55 -1.30
CA GLY A 174 19.54 -4.47 -0.64
C GLY A 174 19.01 -4.79 0.76
N TRP A 175 19.13 -6.05 1.24
CA TRP A 175 18.75 -6.43 2.60
C TRP A 175 19.73 -5.88 3.63
N ARG A 176 19.25 -5.48 4.80
CA ARG A 176 20.04 -4.76 5.81
C ARG A 176 19.85 -5.35 7.20
N VAL A 177 20.80 -5.10 8.06
CA VAL A 177 20.68 -5.36 9.51
C VAL A 177 19.46 -4.58 10.04
N GLY A 178 18.61 -5.26 10.80
CA GLY A 178 17.37 -4.73 11.34
C GLY A 178 16.14 -4.93 10.44
N ASP A 179 16.30 -5.38 9.20
CA ASP A 179 15.17 -5.77 8.37
C ASP A 179 14.53 -7.05 8.89
N GLU A 180 13.19 -7.12 8.79
CA GLU A 180 12.44 -8.34 9.06
C GLU A 180 12.27 -9.16 7.78
N ILE A 181 12.50 -10.46 7.89
CA ILE A 181 12.28 -11.45 6.85
C ILE A 181 11.34 -12.55 7.36
N VAL A 182 10.71 -13.25 6.42
CA VAL A 182 9.93 -14.44 6.71
C VAL A 182 10.38 -15.60 5.82
N LEU A 183 10.63 -16.76 6.42
CA LEU A 183 10.87 -18.01 5.72
C LEU A 183 9.53 -18.72 5.56
N ALA A 184 9.20 -19.12 4.32
CA ALA A 184 8.01 -19.92 4.07
C ALA A 184 8.14 -21.31 4.70
N SER A 185 7.02 -21.87 5.17
CA SER A 185 6.99 -23.30 5.50
C SER A 185 7.30 -24.14 4.27
N THR A 186 8.11 -25.16 4.43
CA THR A 186 8.38 -26.20 3.44
C THR A 186 7.82 -27.56 3.86
N ASP A 187 6.98 -27.56 4.88
CA ASP A 187 6.24 -28.71 5.36
C ASP A 187 4.72 -28.52 5.11
N TYR A 188 3.93 -29.54 5.39
CA TYR A 188 2.48 -29.52 5.26
C TYR A 188 1.80 -28.44 6.12
N ASP A 189 2.39 -28.12 7.29
CA ASP A 189 1.81 -27.09 8.21
C ASP A 189 2.30 -25.68 7.84
N PRO A 190 1.44 -24.82 7.28
CA PRO A 190 1.81 -23.44 6.93
C PRO A 190 2.21 -22.59 8.15
N ARG A 191 1.85 -23.00 9.37
CA ARG A 191 2.23 -22.32 10.62
C ARG A 191 3.71 -22.45 10.97
N GLN A 192 4.45 -23.30 10.26
CA GLN A 192 5.90 -23.39 10.36
C GLN A 192 6.63 -22.28 9.60
N ALA A 193 5.93 -21.32 8.98
CA ALA A 193 6.55 -20.11 8.50
C ALA A 193 7.15 -19.29 9.66
N GLU A 194 8.39 -18.81 9.49
CA GLU A 194 9.13 -18.19 10.59
C GLU A 194 9.59 -16.76 10.24
N ARG A 195 9.15 -15.78 11.06
CA ARG A 195 9.68 -14.41 10.99
C ARG A 195 10.95 -14.31 11.82
N ARG A 196 11.96 -13.61 11.25
CA ARG A 196 13.23 -13.33 11.90
C ARG A 196 13.69 -11.91 11.54
N THR A 197 14.49 -11.32 12.43
CA THR A 197 15.19 -10.07 12.17
C THR A 197 16.61 -10.36 11.72
N ILE A 198 17.08 -9.66 10.72
CA ILE A 198 18.46 -9.78 10.22
C ILE A 198 19.41 -9.13 11.23
N SER A 199 20.35 -9.91 11.78
CA SER A 199 21.39 -9.41 12.67
C SER A 199 22.73 -9.16 11.97
N ALA A 200 23.00 -9.85 10.86
CA ALA A 200 24.14 -9.56 9.97
C ALA A 200 23.87 -10.03 8.54
N VAL A 201 24.50 -9.36 7.58
CA VAL A 201 24.48 -9.73 6.15
C VAL A 201 25.90 -9.83 5.65
N SER A 202 26.28 -10.98 5.05
CA SER A 202 27.56 -11.19 4.40
C SER A 202 27.35 -11.88 3.05
N GLY A 203 27.31 -11.09 1.98
CA GLY A 203 26.90 -11.56 0.66
C GLY A 203 25.46 -12.09 0.73
N ASN A 204 25.29 -13.37 0.40
CA ASN A 204 23.98 -14.06 0.47
C ASN A 204 23.78 -14.87 1.76
N THR A 205 24.67 -14.71 2.75
CA THR A 205 24.52 -15.28 4.09
C THR A 205 23.82 -14.28 4.99
N ILE A 206 22.70 -14.68 5.55
CA ILE A 206 21.90 -13.88 6.48
C ILE A 206 21.99 -14.49 7.86
N THR A 207 22.51 -13.75 8.84
CA THR A 207 22.47 -14.13 10.26
C THR A 207 21.18 -13.64 10.88
N LEU A 208 20.54 -14.50 11.65
CA LEU A 208 19.23 -14.28 12.25
C LEU A 208 19.39 -13.80 13.70
N ASP A 209 18.41 -13.06 14.22
CA ASP A 209 18.33 -12.62 15.62
C ASP A 209 18.15 -13.79 16.59
N LYS A 210 17.51 -14.86 16.15
CA LYS A 210 17.28 -16.09 16.90
C LYS A 210 17.30 -17.32 15.98
N LYS A 211 17.56 -18.49 16.57
CA LYS A 211 17.57 -19.76 15.85
C LYS A 211 16.21 -20.07 15.21
N LEU A 212 16.23 -20.84 14.14
CA LEU A 212 15.04 -21.43 13.53
C LEU A 212 14.46 -22.52 14.45
N ASP A 213 13.14 -22.57 14.53
CA ASP A 213 12.43 -23.62 15.27
C ASP A 213 12.17 -24.83 14.35
N TYR A 214 12.03 -24.59 13.04
CA TYR A 214 11.74 -25.62 12.05
C TYR A 214 12.83 -25.71 11.00
N MET A 215 12.79 -26.80 10.22
CA MET A 215 13.61 -26.97 9.03
C MET A 215 12.92 -26.32 7.83
N HIS A 216 13.69 -25.61 7.02
CA HIS A 216 13.24 -25.08 5.75
C HIS A 216 14.06 -25.69 4.62
N PHE A 217 13.40 -26.43 3.73
CA PHE A 217 14.05 -27.19 2.68
C PHE A 217 14.64 -26.27 1.60
N GLY A 218 15.84 -26.54 1.13
CA GLY A 218 16.57 -25.65 0.22
C GLY A 218 17.29 -26.39 -0.91
N LYS A 219 16.64 -27.37 -1.56
CA LYS A 219 17.25 -28.15 -2.65
C LYS A 219 16.35 -28.21 -3.88
N ILE A 220 16.98 -28.50 -5.01
CA ILE A 220 16.31 -28.99 -6.21
C ILE A 220 16.32 -30.50 -6.13
N THR A 221 15.16 -31.14 -6.27
CA THR A 221 14.97 -32.57 -6.15
C THR A 221 14.23 -33.08 -7.38
N PHE A 222 14.81 -34.08 -8.08
CA PHE A 222 14.22 -34.64 -9.31
C PHE A 222 13.89 -33.56 -10.36
N ASP A 223 14.80 -32.59 -10.54
CA ASP A 223 14.64 -31.41 -11.42
C ASP A 223 13.48 -30.47 -11.05
N VAL A 224 12.87 -30.61 -9.86
CA VAL A 224 11.88 -29.71 -9.30
C VAL A 224 12.53 -28.79 -8.28
N ASP A 225 12.27 -27.48 -8.41
CA ASP A 225 12.75 -26.47 -7.48
C ASP A 225 11.85 -26.38 -6.24
N GLU A 226 12.21 -27.14 -5.20
CA GLU A 226 11.49 -27.22 -3.92
C GLU A 226 12.11 -26.34 -2.83
N ARG A 227 12.97 -25.38 -3.21
CA ARG A 227 13.64 -24.49 -2.26
C ARG A 227 12.65 -23.51 -1.66
N GLY A 228 12.62 -23.46 -0.33
CA GLY A 228 11.77 -22.54 0.44
C GLY A 228 12.03 -21.07 0.10
N GLU A 229 10.97 -20.31 0.04
CA GLU A 229 10.99 -18.87 -0.23
C GLU A 229 11.33 -18.10 1.06
N VAL A 230 12.02 -16.96 0.89
CA VAL A 230 12.33 -16.01 1.96
C VAL A 230 11.92 -14.63 1.49
N GLY A 231 10.91 -14.06 2.16
CA GLY A 231 10.35 -12.74 1.86
C GLY A 231 10.89 -11.65 2.77
N LEU A 232 11.19 -10.49 2.21
CA LEU A 232 11.55 -9.29 2.96
C LEU A 232 10.27 -8.52 3.33
N LEU A 233 10.05 -8.24 4.61
CA LEU A 233 8.86 -7.55 5.11
C LEU A 233 9.07 -6.04 5.27
N THR A 234 10.27 -5.61 5.66
CA THR A 234 10.58 -4.20 5.92
C THR A 234 10.66 -3.38 4.64
N ARG A 235 10.06 -2.19 4.65
CA ARG A 235 10.23 -1.13 3.64
C ARG A 235 10.46 0.22 4.34
N ASN A 236 11.04 1.17 3.62
CA ASN A 236 11.27 2.50 4.19
C ASN A 236 10.04 3.41 4.16
N ILE A 237 9.06 3.14 3.31
CA ILE A 237 7.72 3.74 3.39
C ILE A 237 6.81 2.73 4.07
N LYS A 238 6.13 3.15 5.15
CA LYS A 238 5.21 2.28 5.91
C LYS A 238 3.86 2.94 6.10
N LEU A 239 2.80 2.23 5.73
CA LEU A 239 1.42 2.51 6.10
C LEU A 239 0.99 1.50 7.16
N GLN A 240 0.57 1.98 8.33
CA GLN A 240 0.20 1.09 9.41
C GLN A 240 -0.98 1.60 10.23
N ALA A 241 -1.71 0.70 10.85
CA ALA A 241 -2.58 1.08 11.95
C ALA A 241 -1.79 1.11 13.28
N SER A 242 -2.24 1.92 14.23
CA SER A 242 -1.70 1.92 15.58
C SER A 242 -1.89 0.56 16.27
N ALA A 243 -1.14 0.30 17.34
CA ALA A 243 -1.02 -1.03 17.96
C ALA A 243 -2.35 -1.62 18.47
N ASP A 244 -3.34 -0.79 18.79
CA ASP A 244 -4.69 -1.24 19.19
C ASP A 244 -5.36 -2.15 18.15
N ALA A 245 -4.95 -2.05 16.88
CA ALA A 245 -5.45 -2.91 15.81
C ALA A 245 -5.13 -4.40 16.03
N GLU A 246 -4.08 -4.73 16.75
CA GLU A 246 -3.71 -6.12 17.07
C GLU A 246 -4.77 -6.81 17.94
N GLN A 247 -5.47 -6.06 18.77
CA GLN A 247 -6.54 -6.59 19.64
C GLN A 247 -7.92 -6.41 19.02
N SER A 248 -8.15 -5.26 18.35
CA SER A 248 -9.45 -4.95 17.77
C SER A 248 -9.67 -5.62 16.39
N PHE A 249 -8.60 -6.02 15.69
CA PHE A 249 -8.63 -6.47 14.29
C PHE A 249 -9.28 -5.44 13.34
N TYR A 250 -9.20 -4.19 13.74
CA TYR A 250 -9.71 -3.05 13.02
C TYR A 250 -8.53 -2.16 12.61
N GLY A 251 -7.93 -2.51 11.46
CA GLY A 251 -6.78 -1.83 10.89
C GLY A 251 -7.15 -0.69 9.96
N GLY A 252 -6.14 -0.11 9.33
CA GLY A 252 -6.32 0.88 8.28
C GLY A 252 -6.76 0.25 6.96
N HIS A 253 -7.27 1.08 6.04
CA HIS A 253 -7.55 0.66 4.67
C HIS A 253 -7.08 1.73 3.68
N VAL A 254 -6.87 1.32 2.43
CA VAL A 254 -6.62 2.24 1.31
C VAL A 254 -7.59 1.87 0.20
N MET A 255 -8.49 2.78 -0.18
CA MET A 255 -9.48 2.51 -1.21
C MET A 255 -9.50 3.62 -2.27
N ALA A 256 -9.27 3.23 -3.52
CA ALA A 256 -9.38 4.12 -4.67
C ALA A 256 -10.75 3.98 -5.31
N MET A 257 -11.48 5.10 -5.39
CA MET A 257 -12.76 5.22 -6.06
C MET A 257 -12.58 5.67 -7.52
N VAL A 258 -13.64 5.62 -8.31
CA VAL A 258 -13.65 6.06 -9.72
C VAL A 258 -12.93 7.41 -9.88
N GLY A 259 -12.08 7.50 -10.92
CA GLY A 259 -11.29 8.69 -11.22
C GLY A 259 -9.98 8.80 -10.44
N SER A 260 -9.75 7.94 -9.45
CA SER A 260 -8.52 7.94 -8.66
C SER A 260 -7.39 7.18 -9.34
N LYS A 261 -6.15 7.48 -8.93
CA LYS A 261 -4.94 6.80 -9.40
C LYS A 261 -4.08 6.37 -8.23
N MET A 262 -3.54 5.14 -8.28
CA MET A 262 -2.58 4.64 -7.30
C MET A 262 -1.33 4.09 -8.00
N PHE A 263 -0.18 4.60 -7.58
CA PHE A 263 1.14 4.14 -7.99
C PHE A 263 1.91 3.81 -6.72
N VAL A 264 2.05 2.52 -6.43
CA VAL A 264 2.60 2.05 -5.14
C VAL A 264 3.79 1.14 -5.41
N GLU A 265 4.97 1.54 -4.96
CA GLU A 265 6.19 0.75 -5.08
C GLU A 265 7.04 0.82 -3.82
N GLY A 266 7.50 -0.35 -3.33
CA GLY A 266 8.42 -0.41 -2.19
C GLY A 266 7.78 0.10 -0.89
N VAL A 267 6.52 -0.26 -0.63
CA VAL A 267 5.73 0.17 0.53
C VAL A 267 5.40 -1.03 1.41
N GLU A 268 5.52 -0.84 2.72
CA GLU A 268 5.10 -1.79 3.74
C GLU A 268 3.71 -1.43 4.26
N PHE A 269 2.80 -2.39 4.26
CA PHE A 269 1.48 -2.31 4.86
C PHE A 269 1.44 -3.24 6.08
N ASN A 270 1.28 -2.66 7.26
CA ASN A 270 1.29 -3.42 8.49
C ASN A 270 0.03 -3.14 9.33
N ARG A 271 -0.62 -4.17 9.86
CA ARG A 271 -1.87 -4.06 10.62
C ARG A 271 -2.98 -3.34 9.86
N MET A 272 -3.05 -3.57 8.56
CA MET A 272 -4.06 -2.97 7.69
C MET A 272 -5.22 -3.95 7.44
N GLY A 273 -6.33 -3.42 6.94
CA GLY A 273 -7.58 -4.15 6.74
C GLY A 273 -8.46 -4.17 8.00
N GLN A 274 -9.78 -4.20 7.80
CA GLN A 274 -10.77 -4.23 8.86
C GLN A 274 -11.52 -5.56 8.82
N ASN A 275 -11.36 -6.38 9.86
CA ASN A 275 -11.94 -7.72 9.91
C ASN A 275 -13.45 -7.69 9.72
N MET A 276 -13.99 -8.58 8.88
CA MET A 276 -15.42 -8.71 8.57
C MET A 276 -16.08 -7.47 7.96
N THR A 277 -15.30 -6.45 7.58
CA THR A 277 -15.84 -5.23 6.97
C THR A 277 -15.58 -5.26 5.47
N LEU A 278 -16.67 -5.37 4.69
CA LEU A 278 -16.60 -5.39 3.23
C LEU A 278 -15.94 -4.11 2.71
N ALA A 279 -15.13 -4.25 1.67
CA ALA A 279 -14.40 -3.17 1.00
C ALA A 279 -13.31 -2.48 1.84
N ARG A 280 -13.10 -2.84 3.11
CA ARG A 280 -12.07 -2.26 3.98
C ARG A 280 -10.84 -3.15 4.02
N TYR A 281 -10.14 -3.17 2.88
CA TYR A 281 -8.96 -3.99 2.65
C TYR A 281 -7.67 -3.17 2.80
N PRO A 282 -6.52 -3.79 3.06
CA PRO A 282 -5.23 -3.07 3.11
C PRO A 282 -4.99 -2.17 1.91
N ILE A 283 -5.26 -2.66 0.68
CA ILE A 283 -5.27 -1.84 -0.53
C ILE A 283 -6.32 -2.35 -1.53
N HIS A 284 -7.13 -1.44 -2.06
CA HIS A 284 -8.31 -1.75 -2.84
C HIS A 284 -8.49 -0.79 -4.02
N TRP A 285 -8.45 -1.30 -5.23
CA TRP A 285 -8.97 -0.62 -6.42
C TRP A 285 -10.44 -0.94 -6.55
N HIS A 286 -11.30 0.06 -6.32
CA HIS A 286 -12.75 -0.13 -6.24
C HIS A 286 -13.46 0.51 -7.43
N LEU A 287 -13.91 -0.31 -8.38
CA LEU A 287 -14.69 0.07 -9.56
C LEU A 287 -14.00 1.17 -10.41
N ILE A 288 -12.68 1.11 -10.53
CA ILE A 288 -11.90 2.11 -11.29
C ILE A 288 -12.18 2.01 -12.79
N GLY A 289 -12.57 0.83 -13.29
CA GLY A 289 -12.66 0.57 -14.72
C GLY A 289 -11.27 0.36 -15.33
N ASP A 290 -10.76 1.30 -16.09
CA ASP A 290 -9.44 1.24 -16.70
C ASP A 290 -8.36 1.80 -15.75
N ALA A 291 -7.49 0.93 -15.26
CA ALA A 291 -6.34 1.27 -14.42
C ALA A 291 -5.00 1.13 -15.17
N GLN A 292 -5.01 1.26 -16.50
CA GLN A 292 -3.79 1.14 -17.28
C GLN A 292 -2.70 2.07 -16.75
N GLY A 293 -1.50 1.52 -16.51
CA GLY A 293 -0.36 2.21 -15.95
C GLY A 293 -0.34 2.29 -14.43
N GLN A 294 -1.43 1.97 -13.72
CA GLN A 294 -1.43 1.87 -12.25
C GLN A 294 -0.85 0.53 -11.78
N TYR A 295 -0.31 0.52 -10.58
CA TYR A 295 0.35 -0.67 -10.03
C TYR A 295 0.47 -0.68 -8.51
N ILE A 296 0.65 -1.91 -8.00
CA ILE A 296 1.34 -2.17 -6.74
C ILE A 296 2.49 -3.14 -7.03
N LYS A 297 3.71 -2.72 -6.74
CA LYS A 297 4.90 -3.52 -6.96
C LYS A 297 5.91 -3.39 -5.83
N ASN A 298 6.69 -4.44 -5.61
CA ASN A 298 7.75 -4.46 -4.60
C ASN A 298 7.27 -4.15 -3.17
N ALA A 299 5.99 -4.28 -2.89
CA ALA A 299 5.40 -4.02 -1.58
C ALA A 299 5.48 -5.23 -0.65
N SER A 300 5.30 -4.99 0.65
CA SER A 300 5.03 -6.03 1.63
C SER A 300 3.73 -5.72 2.36
N LEU A 301 2.89 -6.74 2.55
CA LEU A 301 1.63 -6.63 3.29
C LEU A 301 1.63 -7.72 4.35
N HIS A 302 1.67 -7.37 5.63
CA HIS A 302 1.76 -8.37 6.67
C HIS A 302 0.96 -8.01 7.92
N ASP A 303 0.60 -9.03 8.68
CA ASP A 303 -0.24 -8.89 9.88
C ASP A 303 -1.54 -8.14 9.55
N THR A 304 -2.18 -8.52 8.45
CA THR A 304 -3.39 -7.85 7.96
C THR A 304 -4.66 -8.55 8.46
N TYR A 305 -5.75 -7.79 8.56
CA TYR A 305 -7.01 -8.26 9.14
C TYR A 305 -8.13 -8.45 8.12
N ASN A 306 -7.82 -8.32 6.83
CA ASN A 306 -8.70 -8.57 5.72
C ASN A 306 -7.88 -8.83 4.46
N ARG A 307 -8.53 -9.12 3.32
CA ARG A 307 -7.95 -9.40 2.01
C ARG A 307 -6.87 -8.39 1.67
N CYS A 308 -5.68 -8.84 1.20
CA CYS A 308 -4.52 -7.95 1.09
C CYS A 308 -4.63 -6.97 -0.09
N VAL A 309 -4.52 -7.46 -1.31
CA VAL A 309 -4.61 -6.67 -2.55
C VAL A 309 -5.90 -7.04 -3.25
N THR A 310 -6.84 -6.12 -3.27
CA THR A 310 -8.15 -6.37 -3.86
C THR A 310 -8.34 -5.54 -5.11
N VAL A 311 -8.75 -6.23 -6.19
CA VAL A 311 -9.05 -5.67 -7.49
C VAL A 311 -10.53 -5.92 -7.75
N HIS A 312 -11.33 -4.85 -7.73
CA HIS A 312 -12.77 -4.90 -7.89
C HIS A 312 -13.20 -4.03 -9.07
N GLY A 313 -13.85 -4.61 -10.07
CA GLY A 313 -14.31 -3.90 -11.25
C GLY A 313 -13.23 -3.06 -11.92
N THR A 314 -11.98 -3.55 -11.93
CA THR A 314 -10.79 -2.79 -12.35
C THR A 314 -9.95 -3.62 -13.30
N ASN A 315 -9.60 -3.04 -14.47
CA ASN A 315 -8.89 -3.70 -15.56
C ASN A 315 -7.46 -3.17 -15.69
N PHE A 316 -6.57 -3.94 -16.30
CA PHE A 316 -5.20 -3.58 -16.69
C PHE A 316 -4.25 -3.22 -15.53
N LEU A 317 -4.62 -3.51 -14.29
CA LEU A 317 -3.77 -3.29 -13.14
C LEU A 317 -2.55 -4.23 -13.14
N ARG A 318 -1.40 -3.74 -12.68
CA ARG A 318 -0.19 -4.53 -12.47
C ARG A 318 0.06 -4.76 -10.98
N VAL A 319 0.19 -6.02 -10.60
CA VAL A 319 0.49 -6.50 -9.24
C VAL A 319 1.75 -7.36 -9.32
N GLU A 320 2.90 -6.86 -8.83
CA GLU A 320 4.19 -7.47 -9.13
C GLU A 320 5.16 -7.48 -7.96
N ASN A 321 5.88 -8.59 -7.78
CA ASN A 321 6.95 -8.74 -6.78
C ASN A 321 6.54 -8.41 -5.34
N ASN A 322 5.28 -8.55 -4.99
CA ASN A 322 4.81 -8.28 -3.64
C ASN A 322 5.00 -9.49 -2.73
N VAL A 323 5.21 -9.23 -1.45
CA VAL A 323 5.28 -10.24 -0.40
C VAL A 323 4.12 -10.04 0.54
N THR A 324 3.36 -11.12 0.82
CA THR A 324 2.32 -11.08 1.85
C THR A 324 2.59 -12.15 2.90
N TYR A 325 2.35 -11.80 4.17
CA TYR A 325 2.60 -12.70 5.28
C TYR A 325 1.63 -12.50 6.43
N ASN A 326 1.20 -13.60 7.07
CA ASN A 326 0.35 -13.58 8.25
C ASN A 326 -0.92 -12.75 8.05
N THR A 327 -1.67 -13.10 7.03
CA THR A 327 -2.82 -12.33 6.57
C THR A 327 -4.13 -13.08 6.78
N VAL A 328 -5.22 -12.35 6.97
CA VAL A 328 -6.56 -12.91 7.12
C VAL A 328 -7.31 -12.80 5.80
N GLY A 329 -7.84 -13.92 5.31
CA GLY A 329 -8.57 -13.97 4.04
C GLY A 329 -7.66 -14.01 2.81
N HIS A 330 -8.23 -13.83 1.63
CA HIS A 330 -7.52 -13.96 0.35
C HIS A 330 -6.51 -12.82 0.17
N CYS A 331 -5.25 -13.15 -0.18
CA CYS A 331 -4.23 -12.12 -0.35
C CYS A 331 -4.30 -11.38 -1.68
N PHE A 332 -4.46 -12.10 -2.76
CA PHE A 332 -4.59 -11.53 -4.10
C PHE A 332 -5.99 -11.86 -4.60
N PHE A 333 -6.87 -10.86 -4.63
CA PHE A 333 -8.30 -11.09 -4.79
C PHE A 333 -8.90 -10.30 -5.95
N LEU A 334 -9.54 -11.02 -6.88
CA LEU A 334 -10.39 -10.48 -7.93
C LEU A 334 -11.85 -10.62 -7.46
N GLU A 335 -12.51 -9.48 -7.18
CA GLU A 335 -13.77 -9.52 -6.44
C GLU A 335 -14.94 -9.97 -7.30
N ASP A 336 -15.03 -9.56 -8.56
CA ASP A 336 -16.15 -9.89 -9.44
C ASP A 336 -15.85 -11.00 -10.45
N GLY A 337 -14.57 -11.25 -10.74
CA GLY A 337 -14.17 -12.23 -11.76
C GLY A 337 -14.42 -11.79 -13.21
N ILE A 338 -14.83 -10.54 -13.43
CA ILE A 338 -15.06 -9.95 -14.77
C ILE A 338 -13.90 -9.10 -15.24
N GLU A 339 -12.98 -8.78 -14.33
CA GLU A 339 -11.82 -7.93 -14.60
C GLU A 339 -10.88 -8.63 -15.57
N HIS A 340 -10.29 -7.86 -16.49
CA HIS A 340 -9.39 -8.39 -17.53
C HIS A 340 -8.12 -7.57 -17.71
N GLY A 341 -7.15 -8.13 -18.45
CA GLY A 341 -5.88 -7.46 -18.79
C GLY A 341 -4.95 -7.20 -17.60
N LYS A 342 -5.24 -7.76 -16.43
CA LYS A 342 -4.38 -7.62 -15.25
C LYS A 342 -3.15 -8.49 -15.35
N GLN A 343 -2.08 -8.08 -14.67
CA GLN A 343 -0.84 -8.83 -14.56
C GLN A 343 -0.52 -9.09 -13.09
N PHE A 344 -0.58 -10.36 -12.68
CA PHE A 344 -0.07 -10.81 -11.39
C PHE A 344 1.24 -11.56 -11.65
N VAL A 345 2.36 -10.93 -11.32
CA VAL A 345 3.69 -11.41 -11.69
C VAL A 345 4.58 -11.51 -10.46
N HIS A 346 5.12 -12.69 -10.23
CA HIS A 346 6.17 -12.94 -9.23
C HIS A 346 5.79 -12.45 -7.82
N ASN A 347 4.56 -12.70 -7.39
CA ASN A 347 4.10 -12.38 -6.03
C ASN A 347 4.28 -13.58 -5.12
N LEU A 348 4.59 -13.35 -3.85
CA LEU A 348 4.78 -14.36 -2.82
C LEU A 348 3.71 -14.20 -1.73
N ALA A 349 2.94 -15.26 -1.47
CA ALA A 349 1.96 -15.29 -0.39
C ALA A 349 2.32 -16.36 0.63
N ILE A 350 2.60 -15.96 1.87
CA ILE A 350 3.02 -16.83 2.96
C ILE A 350 2.00 -16.78 4.10
N GLN A 351 1.54 -17.94 4.55
CA GLN A 351 0.70 -18.12 5.73
C GLN A 351 -0.56 -17.23 5.72
N ILE A 352 -1.46 -17.54 4.80
CA ILE A 352 -2.83 -17.03 4.83
C ILE A 352 -3.60 -17.83 5.88
N LYS A 353 -4.29 -17.17 6.81
CA LYS A 353 -4.97 -17.84 7.91
C LYS A 353 -6.22 -17.12 8.36
N CYS A 354 -7.07 -17.85 9.07
CA CYS A 354 -8.12 -17.26 9.87
C CYS A 354 -7.60 -16.82 11.24
N HIS A 355 -8.28 -15.87 11.83
CA HIS A 355 -8.08 -15.50 13.23
C HIS A 355 -8.49 -16.65 14.16
N THR A 356 -7.73 -16.89 15.22
CA THR A 356 -8.11 -17.89 16.22
C THR A 356 -9.30 -17.44 17.08
N SER A 357 -9.52 -16.14 17.20
CA SER A 357 -10.54 -15.54 18.07
C SER A 357 -11.71 -14.88 17.33
N LYS A 358 -11.65 -14.78 16.00
CA LYS A 358 -12.71 -14.15 15.18
C LYS A 358 -12.92 -14.91 13.90
N ALA A 359 -14.16 -14.89 13.39
CA ALA A 359 -14.48 -15.44 12.08
C ALA A 359 -13.71 -14.72 10.99
N CYS A 360 -13.27 -15.45 9.96
CA CYS A 360 -12.59 -14.90 8.81
C CYS A 360 -13.56 -14.35 7.76
N MET A 361 -14.69 -15.01 7.63
CA MET A 361 -15.73 -14.67 6.66
C MET A 361 -17.11 -14.76 7.29
N PRO A 362 -18.06 -13.92 6.83
CA PRO A 362 -19.45 -14.11 7.16
C PRO A 362 -19.93 -15.51 6.75
N THR A 363 -20.77 -16.15 7.58
CA THR A 363 -21.25 -17.52 7.34
C THR A 363 -21.99 -17.68 6.02
N ASN A 364 -22.62 -16.63 5.53
CA ASN A 364 -23.31 -16.61 4.23
C ASN A 364 -22.36 -16.57 3.02
N LEU A 365 -21.09 -16.22 3.23
CA LEU A 365 -20.07 -16.22 2.19
C LEU A 365 -19.15 -17.45 2.26
N ALA A 366 -19.30 -18.29 3.28
CA ALA A 366 -18.57 -19.53 3.45
C ALA A 366 -19.57 -20.70 3.59
N PRO A 367 -20.35 -21.03 2.54
CA PRO A 367 -21.46 -21.96 2.63
C PRO A 367 -21.05 -23.38 3.04
N ASN A 368 -19.80 -23.77 2.87
CA ASN A 368 -19.31 -25.11 3.16
C ASN A 368 -18.52 -25.23 4.46
N GLY A 369 -18.54 -24.20 5.32
CA GLY A 369 -17.70 -24.17 6.52
C GLY A 369 -16.19 -24.08 6.22
N GLU A 370 -15.84 -23.89 4.98
CA GLU A 370 -14.47 -23.65 4.55
C GLU A 370 -14.07 -22.23 5.01
N ASN A 371 -13.61 -22.16 6.24
CA ASN A 371 -12.81 -21.05 6.68
C ASN A 371 -11.52 -21.13 5.87
N SER A 372 -11.53 -20.45 4.76
CA SER A 372 -10.40 -20.47 3.84
C SER A 372 -9.11 -20.13 4.53
N PHE A 373 -8.19 -20.93 4.27
CA PHE A 373 -6.78 -20.98 4.61
C PHE A 373 -6.01 -19.73 4.27
#